data_f79aea40620f19a0cfe2449f7e3814bd
#
_entry.id   f79aea40620f19a0cfe2449f7e3814bd
#
_cell.length_a   1.000
_cell.length_b   1.000
_cell.length_c   1.000
_cell.angle_alpha   90.00
_cell.angle_beta   90.00
_cell.angle_gamma   90.00
#
_symmetry.space_group_name_H-M   'P 1'
#
loop_
_entity.id
_entity.type
_entity.pdbx_description
1 polymer ?
#
loop_
_entity_poly.entity_id
_entity_poly.type
_entity_poly.pdbx_seq_one_letter_code
_entity_poly.pdbx_strand_id
1 'polypeptide(L)'
;MREPCWKFAHAVDCGVPRAFAWAYWTNVGNWHDPPARFELDGPFAVGTRLTTVLPDQRLHSMIRETEAGVGALIEMEVLGAVVEFRWRFEEAGEQRTRITQTVSMSGEGAEALLGQAKIFEANLPHGMSKMSWAMERRWEGEKD
;
A
#
# COMPACT_ATOMS: atom_id res chain seq x y z
N MET A 1 -17.53 13.86 -9.89
CA MET A 1 -16.20 13.23 -9.81
C MET A 1 -15.19 14.29 -9.41
N ARG A 2 -14.45 14.02 -8.36
CA ARG A 2 -13.44 14.97 -7.89
C ARG A 2 -12.10 14.63 -8.50
N GLU A 3 -11.40 15.64 -9.00
CA GLU A 3 -10.05 15.44 -9.46
C GLU A 3 -9.10 15.52 -8.27
N PRO A 4 -8.06 14.65 -8.22
CA PRO A 4 -7.09 14.74 -7.15
C PRO A 4 -6.32 16.06 -7.20
N CYS A 5 -6.09 16.66 -6.04
CA CYS A 5 -5.21 17.82 -5.96
C CYS A 5 -3.75 17.42 -5.85
N TRP A 6 -3.48 16.15 -5.61
CA TRP A 6 -2.14 15.57 -5.54
C TRP A 6 -2.21 14.12 -5.95
N LYS A 7 -1.26 13.68 -6.75
CA LYS A 7 -1.18 12.31 -7.20
C LYS A 7 0.27 11.94 -7.47
N PHE A 8 0.64 10.74 -7.04
CA PHE A 8 2.01 10.25 -7.19
C PHE A 8 1.98 8.74 -7.38
N ALA A 9 2.89 8.23 -8.19
CA ALA A 9 3.00 6.79 -8.40
C ALA A 9 4.46 6.36 -8.38
N HIS A 10 4.72 5.16 -7.90
CA HIS A 10 6.05 4.56 -7.90
C HIS A 10 5.92 3.06 -8.14
N ALA A 11 6.84 2.49 -8.88
CA ALA A 11 6.86 1.06 -9.16
C ALA A 11 8.22 0.48 -8.80
N VAL A 12 8.19 -0.78 -8.33
CA VAL A 12 9.42 -1.56 -8.10
C VAL A 12 9.26 -2.90 -8.80
N ASP A 13 10.39 -3.44 -9.29
CA ASP A 13 10.42 -4.79 -9.81
C ASP A 13 10.97 -5.69 -8.71
N CYS A 14 10.21 -6.74 -8.39
CA CYS A 14 10.51 -7.63 -7.30
C CYS A 14 10.76 -9.03 -7.85
N GLY A 15 11.83 -9.68 -7.40
CA GLY A 15 12.24 -11.00 -7.89
C GLY A 15 11.48 -12.16 -7.26
N VAL A 16 10.14 -12.06 -7.22
CA VAL A 16 9.27 -13.13 -6.71
C VAL A 16 8.09 -13.31 -7.67
N PRO A 17 7.47 -14.50 -7.69
CA PRO A 17 6.26 -14.72 -8.49
C PRO A 17 5.10 -13.85 -7.99
N ARG A 18 4.19 -13.47 -8.89
CA ARG A 18 3.06 -12.62 -8.55
C ARG A 18 2.18 -13.20 -7.44
N ALA A 19 1.92 -14.49 -7.48
CA ALA A 19 1.10 -15.14 -6.44
C ALA A 19 1.76 -15.02 -5.06
N PHE A 20 3.08 -15.16 -4.99
CA PHE A 20 3.81 -15.01 -3.74
C PHE A 20 3.77 -13.56 -3.25
N ALA A 21 4.01 -12.61 -4.16
CA ALA A 21 3.98 -11.18 -3.81
C ALA A 21 2.62 -10.79 -3.25
N TRP A 22 1.54 -11.25 -3.89
CA TRP A 22 0.19 -10.97 -3.43
C TRP A 22 -0.08 -11.55 -2.05
N ALA A 23 0.27 -12.83 -1.84
CA ALA A 23 0.06 -13.49 -0.55
C ALA A 23 0.85 -12.81 0.57
N TYR A 24 2.08 -12.39 0.28
CA TYR A 24 2.90 -11.67 1.24
C TYR A 24 2.29 -10.31 1.59
N TRP A 25 1.90 -9.56 0.57
CA TRP A 25 1.39 -8.20 0.75
C TRP A 25 0.04 -8.17 1.46
N THR A 26 -0.86 -9.12 1.18
CA THR A 26 -2.17 -9.13 1.81
C THR A 26 -2.15 -9.58 3.26
N ASN A 27 -1.02 -10.07 3.74
CA ASN A 27 -0.82 -10.33 5.16
C ASN A 27 -0.21 -9.08 5.78
N VAL A 28 -1.05 -8.22 6.37
CA VAL A 28 -0.58 -6.92 6.89
C VAL A 28 0.40 -7.06 8.05
N GLY A 29 0.50 -8.25 8.65
CA GLY A 29 1.54 -8.53 9.64
C GLY A 29 2.94 -8.46 9.04
N ASN A 30 3.07 -8.56 7.72
CA ASN A 30 4.34 -8.42 7.02
C ASN A 30 4.71 -6.96 6.73
N TRP A 31 3.76 -6.03 6.90
CA TRP A 31 4.03 -4.61 6.67
C TRP A 31 4.87 -4.08 7.82
N HIS A 32 6.02 -3.49 7.49
CA HIS A 32 6.96 -3.01 8.49
C HIS A 32 7.28 -1.54 8.25
N ASP A 33 6.72 -0.68 9.09
CA ASP A 33 6.93 0.77 8.99
C ASP A 33 6.86 1.38 10.40
N PRO A 34 7.83 1.03 11.27
CA PRO A 34 7.81 1.53 12.66
C PRO A 34 7.81 3.05 12.69
N PRO A 35 7.12 3.67 13.64
CA PRO A 35 6.41 3.06 14.78
C PRO A 35 5.00 2.57 14.46
N ALA A 36 4.58 2.55 13.20
CA ALA A 36 3.24 2.15 12.81
C ALA A 36 3.07 0.63 12.87
N ARG A 37 1.89 0.18 13.30
CA ARG A 37 1.43 -1.20 13.21
C ARG A 37 0.16 -1.22 12.38
N PHE A 38 -0.12 -2.35 11.74
CA PHE A 38 -1.28 -2.49 10.86
C PHE A 38 -2.14 -3.65 11.31
N GLU A 39 -3.45 -3.44 11.37
CA GLU A 39 -4.42 -4.44 11.80
C GLU A 39 -5.60 -4.51 10.83
N LEU A 40 -6.05 -5.72 10.53
CA LEU A 40 -7.26 -5.93 9.73
C LEU A 40 -8.38 -6.46 10.62
N ASP A 41 -9.59 -5.99 10.38
CA ASP A 41 -10.79 -6.44 11.10
C ASP A 41 -11.36 -7.75 10.54
N GLY A 42 -10.64 -8.40 9.62
CA GLY A 42 -11.09 -9.61 8.96
C GLY A 42 -10.17 -9.99 7.83
N PRO A 43 -10.63 -10.77 6.86
CA PRO A 43 -9.80 -11.12 5.72
C PRO A 43 -9.52 -9.89 4.85
N PHE A 44 -8.48 -9.95 4.03
CA PHE A 44 -8.17 -8.88 3.10
C PHE A 44 -9.19 -8.92 1.95
N ALA A 45 -10.30 -8.20 2.13
CA ALA A 45 -11.44 -8.23 1.22
C ALA A 45 -12.17 -6.90 1.24
N VAL A 46 -12.99 -6.68 0.22
CA VAL A 46 -13.79 -5.45 0.11
C VAL A 46 -14.66 -5.28 1.36
N GLY A 47 -14.62 -4.10 1.94
CA GLY A 47 -15.39 -3.77 3.14
C GLY A 47 -14.66 -3.99 4.45
N THR A 48 -13.49 -4.62 4.43
CA THR A 48 -12.71 -4.84 5.65
C THR A 48 -11.97 -3.56 6.01
N ARG A 49 -12.02 -3.22 7.30
CA ARG A 49 -11.29 -2.06 7.82
C ARG A 49 -9.84 -2.41 8.07
N LEU A 50 -8.95 -1.52 7.64
CA LEU A 50 -7.54 -1.58 7.93
C LEU A 50 -7.21 -0.43 8.87
N THR A 51 -6.63 -0.73 10.02
CA THR A 51 -6.25 0.30 10.99
C THR A 51 -4.74 0.43 11.04
N THR A 52 -4.26 1.66 10.91
CA THR A 52 -2.86 2.00 11.14
C THR A 52 -2.75 2.54 12.56
N VAL A 53 -2.04 1.81 13.42
CA VAL A 53 -1.88 2.16 14.82
C VAL A 53 -0.57 2.91 14.99
N LEU A 54 -0.66 4.17 15.38
CA LEU A 54 0.49 5.03 15.68
C LEU A 54 0.55 5.27 17.19
N PRO A 55 1.70 5.75 17.72
CA PRO A 55 1.83 5.93 19.18
C PRO A 55 0.75 6.84 19.78
N ASP A 56 0.28 7.85 19.05
CA ASP A 56 -0.64 8.86 19.57
C ASP A 56 -1.99 8.89 18.85
N GLN A 57 -2.21 8.03 17.87
CA GLN A 57 -3.47 8.04 17.11
C GLN A 57 -3.67 6.74 16.35
N ARG A 58 -4.90 6.55 15.86
CA ARG A 58 -5.25 5.45 14.98
C ARG A 58 -5.85 6.04 13.71
N LEU A 59 -5.42 5.53 12.56
CA LEU A 59 -5.97 5.93 11.27
C LEU A 59 -6.72 4.74 10.68
N HIS A 60 -7.94 4.99 10.22
CA HIS A 60 -8.79 3.94 9.68
C HIS A 60 -8.89 4.07 8.18
N SER A 61 -8.70 2.95 7.50
CA SER A 61 -8.85 2.85 6.06
C SER A 61 -9.82 1.73 5.76
N MET A 62 -10.34 1.70 4.54
CA MET A 62 -11.23 0.64 4.12
C MET A 62 -10.76 0.09 2.77
N ILE A 63 -10.79 -1.24 2.64
CA ILE A 63 -10.49 -1.89 1.37
C ILE A 63 -11.73 -1.72 0.49
N ARG A 64 -11.58 -0.97 -0.60
CA ARG A 64 -12.69 -0.65 -1.51
C ARG A 64 -12.76 -1.59 -2.70
N GLU A 65 -11.61 -2.04 -3.18
CA GLU A 65 -11.53 -2.95 -4.31
C GLU A 65 -10.41 -3.94 -4.05
N THR A 66 -10.60 -5.16 -4.48
CA THR A 66 -9.52 -6.14 -4.48
C THR A 66 -9.77 -7.18 -5.56
N GLU A 67 -8.72 -7.52 -6.29
CA GLU A 67 -8.72 -8.60 -7.26
C GLU A 67 -7.47 -9.42 -7.00
N ALA A 68 -7.67 -10.66 -6.58
CA ALA A 68 -6.57 -11.51 -6.11
C ALA A 68 -5.44 -11.61 -7.14
N GLY A 69 -4.23 -11.31 -6.70
CA GLY A 69 -3.05 -11.36 -7.55
C GLY A 69 -2.90 -10.19 -8.50
N VAL A 70 -3.87 -9.29 -8.56
CA VAL A 70 -3.87 -8.17 -9.52
C VAL A 70 -3.74 -6.82 -8.83
N GLY A 71 -4.56 -6.56 -7.82
CA GLY A 71 -4.48 -5.27 -7.17
C GLY A 71 -5.56 -5.02 -6.15
N ALA A 72 -5.46 -3.86 -5.50
CA ALA A 72 -6.42 -3.44 -4.49
C ALA A 72 -6.46 -1.92 -4.41
N LEU A 73 -7.59 -1.41 -3.94
CA LEU A 73 -7.75 0.01 -3.64
C LEU A 73 -8.11 0.13 -2.16
N ILE A 74 -7.30 0.90 -1.43
CA ILE A 74 -7.50 1.19 -0.02
C ILE A 74 -7.77 2.68 0.09
N GLU A 75 -8.83 3.05 0.79
CA GLU A 75 -9.24 4.45 0.93
C GLU A 75 -9.21 4.87 2.39
N MET A 76 -8.66 6.06 2.66
CA MET A 76 -8.58 6.62 4.00
C MET A 76 -9.13 8.04 3.99
N GLU A 77 -9.97 8.38 4.97
CA GLU A 77 -10.43 9.74 5.17
C GLU A 77 -9.62 10.38 6.29
N VAL A 78 -9.04 11.55 6.02
CA VAL A 78 -8.23 12.28 6.98
C VAL A 78 -8.57 13.76 6.89
N LEU A 79 -9.14 14.33 7.95
CA LEU A 79 -9.37 15.77 8.07
C LEU A 79 -10.05 16.41 6.85
N GLY A 80 -11.09 15.75 6.34
CA GLY A 80 -11.85 16.27 5.19
C GLY A 80 -11.23 15.94 3.84
N ALA A 81 -10.13 15.22 3.82
CA ALA A 81 -9.54 14.74 2.59
C ALA A 81 -9.76 13.24 2.43
N VAL A 82 -9.73 12.79 1.19
CA VAL A 82 -9.81 11.37 0.87
C VAL A 82 -8.48 10.98 0.21
N VAL A 83 -7.80 10.00 0.80
CA VAL A 83 -6.55 9.49 0.29
C VAL A 83 -6.81 8.09 -0.25
N GLU A 84 -6.42 7.85 -1.49
CA GLU A 84 -6.59 6.57 -2.12
C GLU A 84 -5.22 5.96 -2.39
N PHE A 85 -5.06 4.70 -1.98
CA PHE A 85 -3.83 3.92 -2.22
C PHE A 85 -4.21 2.80 -3.17
N ARG A 86 -3.81 2.91 -4.44
CA ARG A 86 -4.06 1.87 -5.42
C ARG A 86 -2.80 1.06 -5.64
N TRP A 87 -2.91 -0.24 -5.41
CA TRP A 87 -1.81 -1.18 -5.59
C TRP A 87 -2.09 -2.06 -6.79
N ARG A 88 -1.06 -2.30 -7.58
CA ARG A 88 -1.18 -3.13 -8.76
C ARG A 88 0.01 -4.08 -8.83
N PHE A 89 -0.29 -5.35 -9.12
CA PHE A 89 0.71 -6.42 -9.22
C PHE A 89 0.66 -6.98 -10.64
N GLU A 90 1.77 -6.88 -11.37
CA GLU A 90 1.84 -7.31 -12.75
C GLU A 90 3.01 -8.26 -12.96
N GLU A 91 2.83 -9.30 -13.76
CA GLU A 91 3.95 -10.17 -14.12
C GLU A 91 4.93 -9.37 -14.98
N ALA A 92 6.20 -9.37 -14.59
CA ALA A 92 7.25 -8.62 -15.27
C ALA A 92 8.35 -9.54 -15.79
N GLY A 93 8.07 -10.83 -15.87
CA GLY A 93 9.02 -11.85 -16.29
C GLY A 93 8.83 -13.09 -15.46
N GLU A 94 9.62 -14.11 -15.75
CA GLU A 94 9.58 -15.36 -14.99
C GLU A 94 10.01 -15.10 -13.55
N GLN A 95 9.14 -15.44 -12.60
CA GLN A 95 9.37 -15.22 -11.17
C GLN A 95 9.73 -13.78 -10.85
N ARG A 96 9.10 -12.83 -11.55
CA ARG A 96 9.31 -11.41 -11.31
C ARG A 96 7.99 -10.67 -11.39
N THR A 97 7.79 -9.75 -10.48
CA THR A 97 6.55 -8.98 -10.36
C THR A 97 6.87 -7.50 -10.33
N ARG A 98 6.12 -6.71 -11.09
CA ARG A 98 6.15 -5.26 -10.95
C ARG A 98 5.04 -4.85 -10.03
N ILE A 99 5.39 -4.16 -8.96
CA ILE A 99 4.44 -3.67 -7.97
C ILE A 99 4.39 -2.16 -8.09
N THR A 100 3.21 -1.62 -8.39
CA THR A 100 3.00 -0.18 -8.53
C THR A 100 2.05 0.29 -7.45
N GLN A 101 2.40 1.37 -6.76
CA GLN A 101 1.50 2.04 -5.85
C GLN A 101 1.22 3.43 -6.39
N THR A 102 -0.06 3.76 -6.57
CA THR A 102 -0.50 5.09 -6.94
C THR A 102 -1.25 5.67 -5.76
N VAL A 103 -0.83 6.84 -5.30
CA VAL A 103 -1.47 7.51 -4.17
C VAL A 103 -2.05 8.82 -4.69
N SER A 104 -3.32 9.07 -4.36
CA SER A 104 -3.96 10.32 -4.74
C SER A 104 -4.72 10.90 -3.55
N MET A 105 -4.89 12.21 -3.53
CA MET A 105 -5.59 12.90 -2.47
C MET A 105 -6.56 13.90 -3.06
N SER A 106 -7.77 13.91 -2.56
CA SER A 106 -8.82 14.82 -3.02
C SER A 106 -9.66 15.31 -1.83
N GLY A 107 -10.60 16.23 -2.09
CA GLY A 107 -11.49 16.74 -1.06
C GLY A 107 -11.08 18.10 -0.55
N GLU A 108 -11.97 18.73 0.22
CA GLU A 108 -11.76 20.09 0.71
C GLU A 108 -10.58 20.24 1.65
N GLY A 109 -10.28 19.20 2.44
CA GLY A 109 -9.18 19.24 3.39
C GLY A 109 -7.83 18.92 2.77
N ALA A 110 -7.78 18.58 1.48
CA ALA A 110 -6.55 18.07 0.86
C ALA A 110 -5.43 19.12 0.81
N GLU A 111 -5.75 20.39 0.54
CA GLU A 111 -4.74 21.43 0.48
C GLU A 111 -3.96 21.59 1.78
N ALA A 112 -4.65 21.45 2.90
CA ALA A 112 -4.00 21.56 4.21
C ALA A 112 -3.02 20.41 4.49
N LEU A 113 -3.16 19.31 3.74
CA LEU A 113 -2.32 18.12 3.93
C LEU A 113 -1.22 17.99 2.88
N LEU A 114 -1.07 18.97 1.98
CA LEU A 114 -0.06 18.88 0.92
C LEU A 114 1.37 18.75 1.45
N GLY A 115 1.66 19.37 2.59
CA GLY A 115 2.99 19.25 3.20
C GLY A 115 3.30 17.83 3.61
N GLN A 116 2.35 17.17 4.27
CA GLN A 116 2.50 15.76 4.66
C GLN A 116 2.53 14.85 3.43
N ALA A 117 1.73 15.16 2.40
CA ALA A 117 1.70 14.39 1.17
C ALA A 117 3.07 14.40 0.48
N LYS A 118 3.75 15.54 0.45
CA LYS A 118 5.08 15.63 -0.15
C LYS A 118 6.13 14.84 0.62
N ILE A 119 6.01 14.81 1.95
CA ILE A 119 6.91 13.99 2.77
C ILE A 119 6.67 12.51 2.47
N PHE A 120 5.41 12.11 2.38
CA PHE A 120 5.05 10.74 2.06
C PHE A 120 5.58 10.35 0.67
N GLU A 121 5.42 11.25 -0.31
CA GLU A 121 5.90 11.02 -1.67
C GLU A 121 7.42 10.80 -1.68
N ALA A 122 8.16 11.60 -0.92
CA ALA A 122 9.61 11.49 -0.85
C ALA A 122 10.07 10.17 -0.23
N ASN A 123 9.28 9.61 0.70
CA ASN A 123 9.63 8.38 1.41
C ASN A 123 9.10 7.11 0.74
N LEU A 124 8.12 7.22 -0.14
CA LEU A 124 7.46 6.07 -0.74
C LEU A 124 8.42 5.13 -1.50
N PRO A 125 9.33 5.65 -2.35
CA PRO A 125 10.24 4.75 -3.07
C PRO A 125 11.10 3.90 -2.14
N HIS A 126 11.58 4.48 -1.05
CA HIS A 126 12.40 3.74 -0.08
C HIS A 126 11.56 2.64 0.60
N GLY A 127 10.34 2.96 1.01
CA GLY A 127 9.45 1.99 1.65
C GLY A 127 9.10 0.84 0.71
N MET A 128 8.85 1.12 -0.56
CA MET A 128 8.55 0.08 -1.53
C MET A 128 9.78 -0.80 -1.82
N SER A 129 10.97 -0.21 -1.86
CA SER A 129 12.21 -0.97 -2.04
C SER A 129 12.46 -1.90 -0.87
N LYS A 130 12.21 -1.44 0.36
CA LYS A 130 12.36 -2.29 1.56
C LYS A 130 11.38 -3.45 1.52
N MET A 131 10.14 -3.20 1.09
CA MET A 131 9.13 -4.25 0.98
C MET A 131 9.55 -5.30 -0.05
N SER A 132 10.01 -4.84 -1.21
CA SER A 132 10.47 -5.73 -2.27
C SER A 132 11.62 -6.62 -1.79
N TRP A 133 12.58 -6.02 -1.11
CA TRP A 133 13.71 -6.75 -0.57
C TRP A 133 13.26 -7.81 0.45
N ALA A 134 12.31 -7.46 1.32
CA ALA A 134 11.79 -8.39 2.31
C ALA A 134 11.04 -9.55 1.65
N MET A 135 10.28 -9.27 0.59
CA MET A 135 9.61 -10.32 -0.17
C MET A 135 10.62 -11.29 -0.79
N GLU A 136 11.67 -10.74 -1.39
CA GLU A 136 12.70 -11.56 -2.04
C GLU A 136 13.41 -12.45 -1.02
N ARG A 137 13.71 -11.91 0.15
CA ARG A 137 14.35 -12.68 1.22
C ARG A 137 13.45 -13.81 1.71
N ARG A 138 12.17 -13.53 1.89
CA ARG A 138 11.21 -14.55 2.33
C ARG A 138 11.05 -15.64 1.27
N TRP A 139 10.98 -15.23 0.01
CA TRP A 139 10.86 -16.17 -1.10
C TRP A 139 12.08 -17.12 -1.18
N GLU A 140 13.28 -16.57 -1.04
CA GLU A 140 14.50 -17.38 -1.03
C GLU A 140 14.50 -18.41 0.10
N GLY A 141 14.03 -18.01 1.28
CA GLY A 141 13.93 -18.92 2.43
C GLY A 141 12.94 -20.05 2.21
N GLU A 142 11.85 -19.80 1.50
CA GLU A 142 10.84 -20.83 1.22
C GLU A 142 11.24 -21.76 0.08
N LYS A 143 12.13 -21.33 -0.81
CA LYS A 143 12.62 -22.17 -1.89
C LYS A 143 13.55 -23.28 -1.38
N ASP A 144 14.22 -23.03 -0.29
CA ASP A 144 15.12 -24.00 0.31
C ASP A 144 14.32 -24.99 1.22
#